data_b479f751101eed790939baf759b766fb
#
_entry.id   b479f751101eed790939baf759b766fb
#
_cell.length_a   1.000
_cell.length_b   1.000
_cell.length_c   1.000
_cell.angle_alpha   90.00
_cell.angle_beta   90.00
_cell.angle_gamma   90.00
#
_symmetry.space_group_name_H-M   'P 1'
#
loop_
_entity.id
_entity.type
_entity.pdbx_description
1 polymer ?
#
loop_
_entity_poly.entity_id
_entity_poly.type
_entity_poly.pdbx_seq_one_letter_code
_entity_poly.pdbx_strand_id
1 'polypeptide(L)'
;MLDSIRLHGATGRNAPSVDAIAKILRDALNPERIVLFGSWARGTARADSDVDLLIELETDLPQAERSRTVSRLFPDRRWSLDALVFTPKEMAAARRSPASVLAAIESDGKVLYARQ
;
A
#
# COMPACT_ATOMS: atom_id res chain seq x y z
N MET A 1 19.78 -14.70 -2.87
CA MET A 1 20.00 -14.18 -2.85
C MET A 1 19.88 -13.50 -2.60
N LEU A 2 19.39 -13.81 -2.46
CA LEU A 2 19.35 -13.15 -2.25
C LEU A 2 19.07 -12.32 -2.04
N ASP A 3 18.88 -12.50 -2.12
CA ASP A 3 18.73 -11.70 -1.83
C ASP A 3 18.21 -10.99 -1.65
N SER A 4 17.83 -11.23 -1.75
CA SER A 4 17.50 -10.56 -1.62
C SER A 4 17.26 -10.02 -1.12
N ILE A 5 17.17 -10.41 -1.11
CA ILE A 5 17.11 -9.91 -0.62
C ILE A 5 17.56 -9.28 -0.19
N ARG A 6 17.91 -9.26 -0.50
CA ARG A 6 18.40 -8.66 -0.07
C ARG A 6 18.28 -7.75 -0.13
N LEU A 7 17.94 -7.69 -0.10
CA LEU A 7 17.80 -6.94 0.03
C LEU A 7 18.04 -6.12 0.40
N HIS A 8 18.46 -5.80 0.32
CA HIS A 8 18.74 -5.08 0.87
C HIS A 8 18.81 -4.12 1.26
N GLY A 9 19.31 -4.01 0.81
CA GLY A 9 19.82 -2.75 1.16
C GLY A 9 19.27 -2.24 2.40
N ALA A 10 19.18 -1.05 2.48
CA ALA A 10 18.53 -0.59 3.65
C ALA A 10 17.27 -1.38 3.85
N THR A 11 17.35 -2.49 3.36
CA THR A 11 16.23 -3.35 3.36
C THR A 11 16.29 -4.31 4.48
N GLY A 12 17.01 -4.07 5.47
CA GLY A 12 16.98 -4.90 6.64
C GLY A 12 15.55 -5.11 7.10
N ARG A 13 15.34 -6.05 7.98
CA ARG A 13 14.00 -6.37 8.50
C ARG A 13 13.29 -5.18 9.09
N ASN A 14 14.04 -4.17 9.50
CA ASN A 14 13.48 -2.97 10.10
C ASN A 14 13.15 -1.90 9.08
N ALA A 15 13.56 -2.09 7.84
CA ALA A 15 13.28 -1.14 6.78
C ALA A 15 12.46 -1.82 5.70
N PRO A 16 11.31 -1.28 5.36
CA PRO A 16 10.46 -1.92 4.35
C PRO A 16 11.04 -1.76 2.95
N SER A 17 10.82 -2.79 2.12
CA SER A 17 11.06 -2.70 0.70
C SER A 17 9.71 -2.47 0.04
N VAL A 18 9.50 -1.28 -0.47
CA VAL A 18 8.23 -0.89 -1.08
C VAL A 18 7.91 -1.78 -2.28
N ASP A 19 8.93 -2.08 -3.09
CA ASP A 19 8.72 -2.93 -4.26
C ASP A 19 8.34 -4.36 -3.88
N ALA A 20 8.94 -4.89 -2.83
CA ALA A 20 8.59 -6.23 -2.35
C ALA A 20 7.18 -6.25 -1.77
N ILE A 21 6.78 -5.21 -1.07
CA ILE A 21 5.43 -5.08 -0.53
C ILE A 21 4.42 -5.09 -1.67
N ALA A 22 4.66 -4.28 -2.69
CA ALA A 22 3.76 -4.20 -3.84
C ALA A 22 3.63 -5.54 -4.54
N LYS A 23 4.73 -6.27 -4.70
CA LYS A 23 4.69 -7.58 -5.34
C LYS A 23 3.86 -8.58 -4.55
N ILE A 24 4.03 -8.61 -3.23
CA ILE A 24 3.27 -9.51 -2.36
C ILE A 24 1.78 -9.20 -2.46
N LEU A 25 1.42 -7.92 -2.39
CA LEU A 25 0.03 -7.50 -2.49
C LEU A 25 -0.58 -7.85 -3.84
N ARG A 26 0.17 -7.59 -4.91
CA ARG A 26 -0.28 -7.90 -6.25
C ARG A 26 -0.56 -9.39 -6.42
N ASP A 27 0.38 -10.23 -5.96
CA ASP A 27 0.27 -11.67 -6.14
C ASP A 27 -0.82 -12.27 -5.25
N ALA A 28 -1.01 -11.74 -4.05
CA ALA A 28 -1.96 -12.30 -3.10
C ALA A 28 -3.39 -11.80 -3.32
N LEU A 29 -3.57 -10.55 -3.69
CA LEU A 29 -4.88 -9.92 -3.71
C LEU A 29 -5.40 -9.58 -5.10
N ASN A 30 -4.53 -9.52 -6.09
CA ASN A 30 -4.90 -9.15 -7.46
C ASN A 30 -5.69 -7.84 -7.48
N PRO A 31 -5.15 -6.76 -6.91
CA PRO A 31 -5.89 -5.51 -6.80
C PRO A 31 -5.95 -4.76 -8.13
N GLU A 32 -6.82 -3.76 -8.19
CA GLU A 32 -6.88 -2.88 -9.35
C GLU A 32 -5.71 -1.91 -9.34
N ARG A 33 -5.31 -1.45 -8.14
CA ARG A 33 -4.33 -0.39 -8.03
C ARG A 33 -3.73 -0.37 -6.63
N ILE A 34 -2.45 -0.02 -6.55
CA ILE A 34 -1.73 0.18 -5.29
C ILE A 34 -1.03 1.53 -5.37
N VAL A 35 -1.32 2.42 -4.43
CA VAL A 35 -0.73 3.77 -4.39
C VAL A 35 0.00 3.95 -3.06
N LEU A 36 1.25 4.36 -3.16
CA LEU A 36 2.04 4.73 -1.98
C LEU A 36 1.81 6.21 -1.70
N PHE A 37 1.53 6.55 -0.46
CA PHE A 37 1.40 7.96 -0.08
C PHE A 37 2.17 8.19 1.21
N GLY A 38 2.07 9.40 1.76
CA GLY A 38 2.77 9.74 2.98
C GLY A 38 4.26 9.93 2.78
N SER A 39 5.03 9.76 3.85
CA SER A 39 6.45 10.12 3.85
C SER A 39 7.29 9.27 2.89
N TRP A 40 6.95 7.99 2.73
CA TRP A 40 7.68 7.14 1.79
C TRP A 40 7.48 7.57 0.35
N ALA A 41 6.30 8.11 0.02
CA ALA A 41 6.05 8.65 -1.32
C ALA A 41 6.78 9.96 -1.56
N ARG A 42 6.91 10.78 -0.50
CA ARG A 42 7.56 12.08 -0.60
C ARG A 42 9.08 12.01 -0.52
N GLY A 43 9.64 10.85 -0.20
CA GLY A 43 11.08 10.70 -0.07
C GLY A 43 11.63 11.25 1.26
N THR A 44 10.76 11.45 2.24
CA THR A 44 11.16 11.97 3.55
C THR A 44 11.11 10.92 4.65
N ALA A 45 10.83 9.67 4.29
CA ALA A 45 10.66 8.61 5.26
C ALA A 45 11.98 8.23 5.93
N ARG A 46 11.86 7.79 7.17
CA ARG A 46 12.94 7.14 7.90
C ARG A 46 12.62 5.64 7.97
N ALA A 47 13.58 4.85 8.42
CA ALA A 47 13.36 3.41 8.55
C ALA A 47 12.17 3.07 9.44
N ASP A 48 11.87 3.91 10.42
CA ASP A 48 10.77 3.70 11.35
C ASP A 48 9.47 4.41 10.94
N SER A 49 9.44 5.04 9.78
CA SER A 49 8.23 5.70 9.29
C SER A 49 7.21 4.66 8.84
N ASP A 50 5.93 4.97 9.05
CA ASP A 50 4.85 4.11 8.56
C ASP A 50 4.85 4.04 7.05
N VAL A 51 4.53 2.88 6.51
CA VAL A 51 4.28 2.74 5.08
C VAL A 51 2.79 2.92 4.87
N ASP A 52 2.42 3.95 4.12
CA ASP A 52 1.02 4.31 3.88
C ASP A 52 0.63 3.88 2.47
N LEU A 53 -0.35 3.00 2.38
CA LEU A 53 -0.80 2.45 1.09
C LEU A 53 -2.30 2.64 0.91
N LEU A 54 -2.68 3.02 -0.29
CA LEU A 54 -4.08 3.02 -0.73
C LEU A 54 -4.23 1.90 -1.74
N ILE A 55 -5.09 0.94 -1.44
CA ILE A 55 -5.28 -0.26 -2.26
C ILE A 55 -6.72 -0.27 -2.77
N GLU A 56 -6.84 -0.27 -4.09
CA GLU A 56 -8.16 -0.39 -4.72
C GLU A 56 -8.37 -1.86 -5.03
N LEU A 57 -9.36 -2.47 -4.37
CA LEU A 57 -9.54 -3.91 -4.38
C LEU A 57 -11.04 -4.25 -4.35
N GLU A 58 -11.46 -5.09 -5.27
CA GLU A 58 -12.82 -5.62 -5.22
C GLU A 58 -12.93 -6.59 -4.05
N THR A 59 -13.83 -6.31 -3.13
CA THR A 59 -13.99 -7.14 -1.93
C THR A 59 -15.38 -6.93 -1.34
N ASP A 60 -15.91 -8.00 -0.74
CA ASP A 60 -17.15 -7.94 0.01
C ASP A 60 -16.93 -7.76 1.51
N LEU A 61 -15.67 -7.69 1.93
CA LEU A 61 -15.37 -7.56 3.35
C LEU A 61 -15.80 -6.20 3.89
N PRO A 62 -16.29 -6.17 5.15
CA PRO A 62 -16.54 -4.89 5.81
C PRO A 62 -15.24 -4.11 5.95
N GLN A 63 -15.36 -2.79 6.01
CA GLN A 63 -14.21 -1.90 6.07
C GLN A 63 -13.20 -2.31 7.16
N ALA A 64 -13.71 -2.69 8.33
CA ALA A 64 -12.84 -3.04 9.46
C ALA A 64 -12.01 -4.29 9.22
N GLU A 65 -12.44 -5.16 8.31
CA GLU A 65 -11.73 -6.41 8.02
C GLU A 65 -10.69 -6.27 6.93
N ARG A 66 -10.82 -5.24 6.11
CA ARG A 66 -9.98 -5.09 4.92
C ARG A 66 -8.51 -4.87 5.26
N SER A 67 -8.25 -3.95 6.19
CA SER A 67 -6.87 -3.67 6.57
C SER A 67 -6.22 -4.85 7.28
N ARG A 68 -7.00 -5.63 8.02
CA ARG A 68 -6.49 -6.85 8.65
C ARG A 68 -6.05 -7.88 7.62
N THR A 69 -6.82 -8.02 6.55
CA THR A 69 -6.48 -8.94 5.47
C THR A 69 -5.13 -8.58 4.87
N VAL A 70 -4.90 -7.30 4.65
CA VAL A 70 -3.63 -6.82 4.13
C VAL A 70 -2.51 -7.07 5.15
N SER A 71 -2.75 -6.74 6.40
CA SER A 71 -1.76 -6.86 7.46
C SER A 71 -1.27 -8.30 7.63
N ARG A 72 -2.16 -9.28 7.45
CA ARG A 72 -1.82 -10.69 7.60
C ARG A 72 -0.83 -11.20 6.56
N LEU A 73 -0.64 -10.46 5.48
CA LEU A 73 0.32 -10.84 4.46
C LEU A 73 1.76 -10.54 4.88
N PHE A 74 1.94 -9.79 5.95
CA PHE A 74 3.26 -9.38 6.43
C PHE A 74 3.41 -9.69 7.92
N PRO A 75 3.31 -10.97 8.31
CA PRO A 75 3.24 -11.32 9.73
C PRO A 75 4.52 -11.04 10.51
N ASP A 76 5.65 -11.05 9.82
CA ASP A 76 6.95 -10.90 10.49
C ASP A 76 7.53 -9.49 10.35
N ARG A 77 6.73 -8.55 9.86
CA ARG A 77 7.24 -7.21 9.65
C ARG A 77 7.58 -6.53 10.97
N ARG A 78 8.60 -5.67 10.91
CA ARG A 78 9.00 -4.84 12.03
C ARG A 78 8.83 -3.36 11.72
N TRP A 79 8.10 -3.07 10.66
CA TRP A 79 7.74 -1.72 10.24
C TRP A 79 6.23 -1.59 10.32
N SER A 80 5.75 -0.35 10.47
CA SER A 80 4.32 -0.09 10.56
C SER A 80 3.69 0.03 9.18
N LEU A 81 2.52 -0.55 9.04
CA LEU A 81 1.75 -0.51 7.80
C LEU A 81 0.40 0.13 8.06
N ASP A 82 0.09 1.15 7.28
CA ASP A 82 -1.21 1.79 7.30
C ASP A 82 -1.85 1.57 5.93
N ALA A 83 -2.76 0.62 5.84
CA ALA A 83 -3.38 0.25 4.57
C ALA A 83 -4.83 0.69 4.54
N LEU A 84 -5.14 1.56 3.58
CA LEU A 84 -6.50 1.98 3.29
C LEU A 84 -6.97 1.16 2.09
N VAL A 85 -8.04 0.39 2.27
CA VAL A 85 -8.55 -0.50 1.22
C VAL A 85 -9.96 -0.06 0.83
N PHE A 86 -10.14 0.27 -0.44
CA PHE A 86 -11.42 0.72 -0.97
C PHE A 86 -11.74 -0.03 -2.25
N THR A 87 -13.02 -0.27 -2.47
CA THR A 87 -13.46 -0.93 -3.70
C THR A 87 -13.40 0.02 -4.88
N PRO A 88 -13.39 -0.51 -6.12
CA PRO A 88 -13.47 0.36 -7.29
C PRO A 88 -14.68 1.29 -7.27
N LYS A 89 -15.82 0.81 -6.78
CA LYS A 89 -17.01 1.63 -6.67
C LYS A 89 -16.82 2.78 -5.70
N GLU A 90 -16.22 2.51 -4.55
CA GLU A 90 -15.93 3.54 -3.55
C GLU A 90 -14.92 4.56 -4.10
N MET A 91 -13.91 4.08 -4.81
CA MET A 91 -12.91 4.99 -5.39
C MET A 91 -13.53 5.85 -6.50
N ALA A 92 -14.42 5.27 -7.30
CA ALA A 92 -15.11 6.06 -8.34
C ALA A 92 -15.93 7.18 -7.71
N ALA A 93 -16.61 6.90 -6.61
CA ALA A 93 -17.36 7.91 -5.88
C ALA A 93 -16.44 9.00 -5.32
N ALA A 94 -15.30 8.60 -4.75
CA ALA A 94 -14.33 9.54 -4.20
C ALA A 94 -13.76 10.46 -5.28
N ARG A 95 -13.50 9.92 -6.48
CA ARG A 95 -12.93 10.70 -7.58
C ARG A 95 -13.88 11.78 -8.10
N ARG A 96 -15.17 11.61 -7.86
CA ARG A 96 -16.17 12.60 -8.27
C ARG A 96 -16.23 13.78 -7.30
N SER A 97 -15.60 13.69 -6.16
CA SER A 97 -15.61 14.76 -5.14
C SER A 97 -14.22 15.41 -5.08
N PRO A 98 -14.05 16.64 -5.55
CA PRO A 98 -12.73 17.28 -5.53
C PRO A 98 -12.20 17.54 -4.13
N ALA A 99 -13.07 17.53 -3.13
CA ALA A 99 -12.66 17.72 -1.74
C ALA A 99 -12.36 16.40 -1.03
N SER A 100 -12.40 15.28 -1.75
CA SER A 100 -12.19 13.96 -1.15
C SER A 100 -10.74 13.78 -0.72
N VAL A 101 -10.55 13.28 0.50
CA VAL A 101 -9.21 12.90 0.99
C VAL A 101 -8.63 11.78 0.14
N LEU A 102 -9.47 10.82 -0.29
CA LEU A 102 -8.99 9.72 -1.13
C LEU A 102 -8.52 10.22 -2.49
N ALA A 103 -9.23 11.19 -3.07
CA ALA A 103 -8.82 11.77 -4.34
C ALA A 103 -7.47 12.49 -4.19
N ALA A 104 -7.27 13.20 -3.08
CA ALA A 104 -6.01 13.89 -2.82
C ALA A 104 -4.86 12.90 -2.64
N ILE A 105 -5.09 11.82 -1.90
CA ILE A 105 -4.09 10.77 -1.71
C ILE A 105 -3.69 10.18 -3.06
N GLU A 106 -4.66 9.88 -3.90
CA GLU A 106 -4.40 9.29 -5.20
C GLU A 106 -3.62 10.26 -6.10
N SER A 107 -3.99 11.53 -6.07
CA SER A 107 -3.33 12.55 -6.89
C SER A 107 -1.89 12.79 -6.48
N ASP A 108 -1.62 12.84 -5.17
CA ASP A 108 -0.30 13.15 -4.63
C ASP A 108 0.57 11.92 -4.44
N GLY A 109 -0.03 10.74 -4.48
CA GLY A 109 0.67 9.51 -4.23
C GLY A 109 1.45 9.01 -5.43
N LYS A 110 2.19 7.93 -5.20
CA LYS A 110 2.99 7.28 -6.22
C LYS A 110 2.36 5.93 -6.54
N VAL A 111 1.97 5.72 -7.78
CA VAL A 111 1.37 4.47 -8.21
C VAL A 111 2.45 3.39 -8.24
N LEU A 112 2.27 2.35 -7.44
CA LEU A 112 3.18 1.21 -7.43
C LEU A 112 2.71 0.13 -8.40
N TYR A 113 1.42 0.04 -8.60
CA TYR A 113 0.83 -0.96 -9.48
C TYR A 113 -0.54 -0.49 -9.95
N ALA A 114 -0.84 -0.73 -11.20
CA ALA A 114 -2.17 -0.49 -11.76
C ALA A 114 -2.44 -1.59 -12.78
N ARG A 115 -3.56 -2.27 -12.61
CA ARG A 115 -3.98 -3.33 -13.53
C ARG A 115 -4.35 -2.72 -14.88
N GLN A 116 -3.92 -3.40 -15.91
CA GLN A 116 -4.26 -2.98 -17.28
C GLN A 116 -5.68 -3.38 -17.68
#